data_471a6396f9321a996275e344cbf167b3
#
_entry.id   471a6396f9321a996275e344cbf167b3
#
_cell.length_a   1.000
_cell.length_b   1.000
_cell.length_c   1.000
_cell.angle_alpha   90.00
_cell.angle_beta   90.00
_cell.angle_gamma   90.00
#
_symmetry.space_group_name_H-M   'P 1'
#
loop_
_entity.id
_entity.type
_entity.pdbx_description
1 polymer ?
#
loop_
_entity_poly.entity_id
_entity_poly.type
_entity_poly.pdbx_seq_one_letter_code
_entity_poly.pdbx_strand_id
1 'polypeptide(L)'
;MRIIKLFKNHVLALVCAVALIVISCNADLALPTYMSEIVDVGIQQGGIESPAPDTIRAESLSDLELFMPEDDMATVEAAYSEPNAEGIRTYVGSEADRTEDGAVSDAISLPETVVLSLEQGVDASTVTDGMTGTLDMQTVRGACEAGIIPKEKLVEAASAMSDSMGSMGGSIVKQRAVTYVQQEYEAQGISLTDVQNSYLASMSLKMFGLCAVSLVATILTGAVASHTACTIARDLRRQTFDRVMHFSPAEVGKFSQASLITRCTNDIQQIQMATTLFIRMVLMAPIMGVVAVMRVLATHTGLEWTIGVAVIA
;
A
#
# COMPACT_ATOMS: atom_id res chain seq x y z
N MET A 1 -2.08 39.99 -10.83
CA MET A 1 -2.06 40.44 -9.41
C MET A 1 -3.38 40.88 -8.80
N ARG A 2 -4.43 41.28 -9.55
CA ARG A 2 -5.74 41.67 -8.96
C ARG A 2 -6.62 40.50 -8.53
N ILE A 3 -6.50 39.33 -9.16
CA ILE A 3 -7.30 38.13 -8.84
C ILE A 3 -6.97 37.59 -7.44
N ILE A 4 -5.68 37.60 -7.04
CA ILE A 4 -5.25 37.14 -5.70
C ILE A 4 -5.88 37.98 -4.57
N LYS A 5 -6.15 39.28 -4.81
CA LYS A 5 -6.85 40.13 -3.82
C LYS A 5 -8.30 39.72 -3.58
N LEU A 6 -8.97 39.08 -4.55
CA LEU A 6 -10.33 38.59 -4.41
C LEU A 6 -10.41 37.40 -3.45
N PHE A 7 -9.35 36.58 -3.38
CA PHE A 7 -9.27 35.42 -2.47
C PHE A 7 -8.91 35.80 -1.03
N LYS A 8 -8.41 37.03 -0.79
CA LYS A 8 -7.97 37.45 0.55
C LYS A 8 -9.07 37.34 1.62
N ASN A 9 -10.33 37.57 1.23
CA ASN A 9 -11.47 37.47 2.13
C ASN A 9 -12.05 36.05 2.25
N HIS A 10 -11.54 35.09 1.43
CA HIS A 10 -12.01 33.71 1.36
C HIS A 10 -10.91 32.69 1.65
N VAL A 11 -9.85 33.12 2.38
CA VAL A 11 -8.69 32.26 2.69
C VAL A 11 -9.11 30.98 3.42
N LEU A 12 -10.05 31.07 4.35
CA LEU A 12 -10.54 29.90 5.08
C LEU A 12 -11.18 28.86 4.15
N ALA A 13 -12.00 29.31 3.20
CA ALA A 13 -12.60 28.42 2.19
C ALA A 13 -11.56 27.78 1.28
N LEU A 14 -10.52 28.54 0.91
CA LEU A 14 -9.41 28.03 0.10
C LEU A 14 -8.60 26.96 0.85
N VAL A 15 -8.28 27.22 2.13
CA VAL A 15 -7.60 26.24 3.00
C VAL A 15 -8.43 24.97 3.17
N CYS A 16 -9.74 25.12 3.38
CA CYS A 16 -10.66 23.99 3.46
C CYS A 16 -10.67 23.18 2.14
N ALA A 17 -10.73 23.85 0.99
CA ALA A 17 -10.67 23.19 -0.32
C ALA A 17 -9.35 22.45 -0.53
N VAL A 18 -8.21 23.05 -0.16
CA VAL A 18 -6.89 22.39 -0.23
C VAL A 18 -6.84 21.16 0.65
N ALA A 19 -7.32 21.24 1.90
CA ALA A 19 -7.36 20.09 2.80
C ALA A 19 -8.20 18.93 2.22
N LEU A 20 -9.38 19.24 1.68
CA LEU A 20 -10.24 18.24 1.03
C LEU A 20 -9.60 17.63 -0.22
N ILE A 21 -8.89 18.43 -1.02
CA ILE A 21 -8.14 17.94 -2.18
C ILE A 21 -7.02 16.99 -1.74
N VAL A 22 -6.28 17.34 -0.68
CA VAL A 22 -5.22 16.46 -0.13
C VAL A 22 -5.81 15.12 0.33
N ILE A 23 -6.95 15.13 1.02
CA ILE A 23 -7.64 13.91 1.44
C ILE A 23 -8.05 13.06 0.23
N SER A 24 -8.69 13.68 -0.78
CA SER A 24 -9.08 12.98 -2.02
C SER A 24 -7.86 12.40 -2.75
N CYS A 25 -6.81 13.18 -2.95
CA CYS A 25 -5.59 12.73 -3.62
C CYS A 25 -4.91 11.56 -2.88
N ASN A 26 -4.87 11.59 -1.54
CA ASN A 26 -4.32 10.48 -0.78
C ASN A 26 -5.16 9.20 -0.94
N ALA A 27 -6.48 9.32 -0.93
CA ALA A 27 -7.37 8.18 -1.16
C ALA A 27 -7.19 7.63 -2.58
N ASP A 28 -7.20 8.48 -3.60
CA ASP A 28 -7.05 8.08 -5.00
C ASP A 28 -5.71 7.41 -5.29
N LEU A 29 -4.62 7.91 -4.70
CA LEU A 29 -3.28 7.34 -4.85
C LEU A 29 -3.07 6.06 -4.00
N ALA A 30 -3.95 5.75 -3.04
CA ALA A 30 -3.93 4.50 -2.31
C ALA A 30 -4.56 3.34 -3.09
N LEU A 31 -5.52 3.61 -3.98
CA LEU A 31 -6.25 2.57 -4.71
C LEU A 31 -5.35 1.63 -5.53
N PRO A 32 -4.34 2.13 -6.30
CA PRO A 32 -3.44 1.24 -7.02
C PRO A 32 -2.64 0.30 -6.12
N THR A 33 -2.25 0.74 -4.91
CA THR A 33 -1.54 -0.10 -3.93
C THR A 33 -2.42 -1.27 -3.49
N TYR A 34 -3.66 -1.00 -3.08
CA TYR A 34 -4.60 -2.06 -2.71
C TYR A 34 -4.94 -2.99 -3.88
N MET A 35 -4.95 -2.46 -5.11
CA MET A 35 -5.16 -3.29 -6.30
C MET A 35 -3.98 -4.25 -6.52
N SER A 36 -2.74 -3.81 -6.30
CA SER A 36 -1.55 -4.66 -6.32
C SER A 36 -1.64 -5.74 -5.23
N GLU A 37 -1.98 -5.38 -3.99
CA GLU A 37 -2.14 -6.31 -2.88
C GLU A 37 -3.22 -7.38 -3.16
N ILE A 38 -4.34 -7.01 -3.79
CA ILE A 38 -5.38 -7.97 -4.20
C ILE A 38 -4.82 -8.96 -5.23
N VAL A 39 -3.99 -8.52 -6.18
CA VAL A 39 -3.41 -9.40 -7.19
C VAL A 39 -2.30 -10.26 -6.59
N ASP A 40 -1.37 -9.64 -5.89
CA ASP A 40 -0.17 -10.30 -5.39
C ASP A 40 -0.51 -11.24 -4.22
N VAL A 41 -1.12 -10.71 -3.16
CA VAL A 41 -1.47 -11.50 -1.98
C VAL A 41 -2.78 -12.26 -2.19
N GLY A 42 -3.83 -11.56 -2.67
CA GLY A 42 -5.16 -12.17 -2.79
C GLY A 42 -5.24 -13.27 -3.82
N ILE A 43 -4.65 -13.10 -5.01
CA ILE A 43 -4.77 -14.05 -6.12
C ILE A 43 -3.55 -14.98 -6.19
N GLN A 44 -2.33 -14.44 -6.18
CA GLN A 44 -1.12 -15.24 -6.36
C GLN A 44 -0.75 -16.03 -5.11
N GLN A 45 -0.93 -15.43 -3.92
CA GLN A 45 -0.58 -16.04 -2.63
C GLN A 45 -1.79 -16.68 -1.91
N GLY A 46 -2.99 -16.71 -2.54
CA GLY A 46 -4.16 -17.34 -1.95
C GLY A 46 -4.70 -16.64 -0.68
N GLY A 47 -4.42 -15.35 -0.52
CA GLY A 47 -4.84 -14.55 0.64
C GLY A 47 -3.92 -14.62 1.86
N ILE A 48 -2.74 -15.22 1.71
CA ILE A 48 -1.73 -15.32 2.77
C ILE A 48 -0.78 -14.12 2.67
N GLU A 49 -0.82 -13.25 3.68
CA GLU A 49 -0.08 -11.98 3.70
C GLU A 49 1.40 -12.15 4.06
N SER A 50 1.75 -13.22 4.74
CA SER A 50 3.06 -13.40 5.36
C SER A 50 3.50 -14.86 5.36
N PRO A 51 4.81 -15.12 5.26
CA PRO A 51 5.38 -16.42 5.53
C PRO A 51 5.08 -16.95 6.94
N ALA A 52 4.91 -16.08 7.95
CA ALA A 52 4.56 -16.50 9.29
C ALA A 52 3.07 -16.86 9.40
N PRO A 53 2.67 -18.15 9.46
CA PRO A 53 1.27 -18.56 9.51
C PRO A 53 0.58 -18.21 10.82
N ASP A 54 -0.76 -18.02 10.78
CA ASP A 54 -1.57 -17.84 11.99
C ASP A 54 -1.53 -19.07 12.92
N THR A 55 -1.48 -20.23 12.29
CA THR A 55 -1.42 -21.52 12.98
C THR A 55 -0.43 -22.45 12.29
N ILE A 56 0.36 -23.17 13.07
CA ILE A 56 1.34 -24.12 12.56
C ILE A 56 1.30 -25.39 13.43
N ARG A 57 1.45 -26.55 12.82
CA ARG A 57 1.60 -27.81 13.58
C ARG A 57 2.93 -27.81 14.31
N ALA A 58 2.92 -28.32 15.56
CA ALA A 58 4.15 -28.41 16.36
C ALA A 58 5.24 -29.27 15.69
N GLU A 59 4.84 -30.31 14.95
CA GLU A 59 5.75 -31.15 14.18
C GLU A 59 6.40 -30.34 13.03
N SER A 60 5.61 -29.60 12.27
CA SER A 60 6.09 -28.75 11.18
C SER A 60 7.04 -27.67 11.68
N LEU A 61 6.73 -27.05 12.83
CA LEU A 61 7.64 -26.06 13.43
C LEU A 61 8.96 -26.69 13.83
N SER A 62 8.96 -27.90 14.44
CA SER A 62 10.17 -28.61 14.80
C SER A 62 11.05 -28.96 13.59
N ASP A 63 10.43 -29.22 12.43
CA ASP A 63 11.16 -29.46 11.18
C ASP A 63 11.83 -28.16 10.68
N LEU A 64 11.15 -27.02 10.79
CA LEU A 64 11.70 -25.71 10.43
C LEU A 64 12.89 -25.34 11.35
N GLU A 65 12.80 -25.62 12.66
CA GLU A 65 13.84 -25.34 13.64
C GLU A 65 15.16 -26.03 13.33
N LEU A 66 15.17 -27.13 12.57
CA LEU A 66 16.40 -27.79 12.11
C LEU A 66 17.25 -26.93 11.18
N PHE A 67 16.62 -25.99 10.47
CA PHE A 67 17.27 -25.11 9.50
C PHE A 67 17.42 -23.68 10.00
N MET A 68 17.02 -23.39 11.25
CA MET A 68 17.09 -22.06 11.85
C MET A 68 18.37 -21.87 12.69
N PRO A 69 19.04 -20.70 12.61
CA PRO A 69 20.01 -20.25 13.61
C PRO A 69 19.37 -20.15 15.01
N GLU A 70 20.19 -20.24 16.07
CA GLU A 70 19.68 -20.20 17.46
C GLU A 70 18.93 -18.90 17.80
N ASP A 71 19.39 -17.76 17.28
CA ASP A 71 18.77 -16.45 17.49
C ASP A 71 17.38 -16.36 16.83
N ASP A 72 17.25 -16.89 15.61
CA ASP A 72 16.00 -16.92 14.86
C ASP A 72 14.99 -17.90 15.48
N MET A 73 15.48 -19.06 15.95
CA MET A 73 14.68 -20.05 16.65
C MET A 73 14.04 -19.46 17.92
N ALA A 74 14.83 -18.74 18.73
CA ALA A 74 14.30 -18.09 19.94
C ALA A 74 13.22 -17.03 19.61
N THR A 75 13.39 -16.31 18.50
CA THR A 75 12.42 -15.31 18.04
C THR A 75 11.11 -15.97 17.58
N VAL A 76 11.19 -17.07 16.83
CA VAL A 76 10.03 -17.81 16.32
C VAL A 76 9.32 -18.53 17.47
N GLU A 77 10.04 -19.22 18.38
CA GLU A 77 9.43 -19.87 19.55
C GLU A 77 8.67 -18.90 20.44
N ALA A 78 9.21 -17.70 20.67
CA ALA A 78 8.55 -16.67 21.47
C ALA A 78 7.28 -16.12 20.80
N ALA A 79 7.18 -16.21 19.46
CA ALA A 79 6.05 -15.70 18.68
C ALA A 79 4.87 -16.69 18.60
N TYR A 80 5.06 -17.97 18.95
CA TYR A 80 4.01 -18.99 18.91
C TYR A 80 3.65 -19.50 20.30
N SER A 81 2.36 -19.81 20.50
CA SER A 81 1.85 -20.38 21.76
C SER A 81 2.35 -21.82 22.00
N GLU A 82 2.16 -22.31 23.21
CA GLU A 82 2.24 -23.76 23.48
C GLU A 82 1.25 -24.54 22.59
N PRO A 83 1.60 -25.79 22.18
CA PRO A 83 0.72 -26.59 21.34
C PRO A 83 -0.59 -26.93 22.08
N ASN A 84 -1.71 -26.81 21.37
CA ASN A 84 -3.03 -27.19 21.88
C ASN A 84 -3.21 -28.72 21.87
N ALA A 85 -4.40 -29.22 22.23
CA ALA A 85 -4.70 -30.66 22.29
C ALA A 85 -4.58 -31.36 20.92
N GLU A 86 -4.62 -30.61 19.82
CA GLU A 86 -4.47 -31.09 18.45
C GLU A 86 -3.03 -30.95 17.92
N GLY A 87 -2.10 -30.48 18.76
CA GLY A 87 -0.71 -30.27 18.37
C GLY A 87 -0.49 -29.01 17.51
N ILE A 88 -1.45 -28.08 17.51
CA ILE A 88 -1.37 -26.84 16.73
C ILE A 88 -0.91 -25.71 17.66
N ARG A 89 0.05 -24.93 17.21
CA ARG A 89 0.51 -23.67 17.83
C ARG A 89 -0.13 -22.49 17.09
N THR A 90 -0.51 -21.47 17.84
CA THR A 90 -1.12 -20.25 17.30
C THR A 90 -0.16 -19.08 17.45
N TYR A 91 -0.09 -18.21 16.47
CA TYR A 91 0.71 -16.99 16.54
C TYR A 91 0.18 -16.03 17.61
N VAL A 92 1.06 -15.60 18.50
CA VAL A 92 0.75 -14.68 19.63
C VAL A 92 1.69 -13.47 19.66
N GLY A 93 2.61 -13.39 18.70
CA GLY A 93 3.57 -12.30 18.58
C GLY A 93 2.93 -10.99 18.10
N SER A 94 3.78 -9.98 17.87
CA SER A 94 3.34 -8.70 17.32
C SER A 94 3.00 -8.83 15.83
N GLU A 95 1.92 -8.15 15.39
CA GLU A 95 1.60 -8.04 13.96
C GLU A 95 2.73 -7.41 13.14
N ALA A 96 3.52 -6.52 13.74
CA ALA A 96 4.67 -5.90 13.08
C ALA A 96 5.77 -6.92 12.74
N ASP A 97 6.00 -7.91 13.63
CA ASP A 97 7.02 -8.95 13.43
C ASP A 97 6.56 -10.03 12.43
N ARG A 98 5.25 -10.06 12.17
CA ARG A 98 4.61 -10.97 11.23
C ARG A 98 4.53 -10.41 9.82
N THR A 99 4.61 -9.09 9.62
CA THR A 99 4.57 -8.48 8.27
C THR A 99 5.68 -9.05 7.37
N GLU A 100 5.57 -8.86 6.07
CA GLU A 100 6.51 -9.37 5.06
C GLU A 100 7.98 -9.04 5.37
N ASP A 101 8.24 -7.90 6.01
CA ASP A 101 9.58 -7.45 6.45
C ASP A 101 9.76 -7.55 7.97
N GLY A 102 8.97 -8.36 8.64
CA GLY A 102 9.02 -8.56 10.09
C GLY A 102 10.04 -9.62 10.50
N ALA A 103 10.55 -9.53 11.73
CA ALA A 103 11.60 -10.40 12.23
C ALA A 103 11.22 -11.89 12.20
N VAL A 104 9.97 -12.23 12.50
CA VAL A 104 9.48 -13.62 12.47
C VAL A 104 9.33 -14.12 11.04
N SER A 105 8.81 -13.28 10.14
CA SER A 105 8.67 -13.59 8.73
C SER A 105 10.02 -13.84 8.06
N ASP A 106 11.02 -13.02 8.35
CA ASP A 106 12.38 -13.20 7.82
C ASP A 106 13.05 -14.46 8.38
N ALA A 107 12.87 -14.75 9.67
CA ALA A 107 13.44 -15.92 10.34
C ALA A 107 12.87 -17.25 9.80
N ILE A 108 11.56 -17.29 9.46
CA ILE A 108 10.88 -18.53 9.07
C ILE A 108 10.92 -18.79 7.55
N SER A 109 11.05 -17.75 6.72
CA SER A 109 10.93 -17.83 5.26
C SER A 109 11.92 -18.78 4.60
N LEU A 110 13.19 -18.75 5.02
CA LEU A 110 14.25 -19.59 4.47
C LEU A 110 14.06 -21.05 4.85
N PRO A 111 13.87 -21.40 6.15
CA PRO A 111 13.53 -22.76 6.57
C PRO A 111 12.32 -23.36 5.84
N GLU A 112 11.24 -22.61 5.69
CA GLU A 112 10.04 -23.05 4.96
C GLU A 112 10.34 -23.39 3.50
N THR A 113 11.14 -22.55 2.85
CA THR A 113 11.56 -22.79 1.45
C THR A 113 12.41 -24.05 1.33
N VAL A 114 13.28 -24.31 2.30
CA VAL A 114 14.14 -25.51 2.34
C VAL A 114 13.30 -26.76 2.58
N VAL A 115 12.42 -26.75 3.58
CA VAL A 115 11.52 -27.88 3.90
C VAL A 115 10.62 -28.19 2.72
N LEU A 116 10.00 -27.18 2.11
CA LEU A 116 9.19 -27.35 0.89
C LEU A 116 9.98 -27.98 -0.25
N SER A 117 11.23 -27.59 -0.43
CA SER A 117 12.11 -28.16 -1.46
C SER A 117 12.43 -29.63 -1.17
N LEU A 118 12.68 -29.98 0.10
CA LEU A 118 12.92 -31.36 0.52
C LEU A 118 11.67 -32.24 0.34
N GLU A 119 10.49 -31.73 0.63
CA GLU A 119 9.23 -32.45 0.39
C GLU A 119 8.97 -32.71 -1.11
N GLN A 120 9.44 -31.81 -1.98
CA GLN A 120 9.36 -31.98 -3.44
C GLN A 120 10.45 -32.91 -4.00
N GLY A 121 11.38 -33.39 -3.18
CA GLY A 121 12.44 -34.33 -3.53
C GLY A 121 13.60 -33.64 -4.28
N VAL A 122 14.43 -32.94 -3.56
CA VAL A 122 15.66 -32.33 -4.13
C VAL A 122 16.78 -33.34 -4.18
N ASP A 123 17.58 -33.30 -5.27
CA ASP A 123 18.83 -34.10 -5.38
C ASP A 123 19.79 -33.76 -4.21
N ALA A 124 20.21 -34.77 -3.49
CA ALA A 124 21.11 -34.66 -2.34
C ALA A 124 22.41 -33.90 -2.65
N SER A 125 22.85 -33.92 -3.91
CA SER A 125 24.04 -33.22 -4.38
C SER A 125 23.97 -31.69 -4.28
N THR A 126 22.75 -31.12 -4.15
CA THR A 126 22.53 -29.66 -3.98
C THR A 126 22.64 -29.21 -2.52
N VAL A 127 22.51 -30.14 -1.57
CA VAL A 127 22.49 -29.82 -0.13
C VAL A 127 23.78 -30.27 0.57
N THR A 128 24.42 -31.33 0.09
CA THR A 128 25.67 -31.84 0.72
C THR A 128 26.56 -32.48 -0.33
N ASP A 129 27.80 -31.99 -0.46
CA ASP A 129 28.83 -32.55 -1.35
C ASP A 129 29.12 -34.03 -0.97
N GLY A 130 28.76 -34.96 -1.86
CA GLY A 130 29.04 -36.37 -1.68
C GLY A 130 27.86 -37.30 -1.37
N MET A 131 26.65 -36.79 -1.20
CA MET A 131 25.43 -37.61 -1.13
C MET A 131 24.78 -37.75 -2.52
N THR A 132 24.50 -38.98 -2.93
CA THR A 132 23.75 -39.32 -4.15
C THR A 132 22.38 -39.88 -3.76
N GLY A 133 21.32 -39.24 -4.17
CA GLY A 133 19.92 -39.69 -3.96
C GLY A 133 18.98 -38.51 -3.75
N THR A 134 17.67 -38.77 -3.72
CA THR A 134 16.67 -37.76 -3.29
C THR A 134 16.66 -37.72 -1.77
N LEU A 135 16.88 -36.51 -1.23
CA LEU A 135 16.70 -36.23 0.21
C LEU A 135 15.22 -35.92 0.43
N ASP A 136 14.66 -36.63 1.39
CA ASP A 136 13.32 -36.46 1.90
C ASP A 136 13.43 -35.97 3.36
N MET A 137 12.47 -35.17 3.84
CA MET A 137 12.46 -34.58 5.16
C MET A 137 12.61 -35.64 6.28
N GLN A 138 12.01 -36.83 6.12
CA GLN A 138 12.16 -37.93 7.08
C GLN A 138 13.60 -38.44 7.17
N THR A 139 14.30 -38.49 6.05
CA THR A 139 15.71 -38.90 5.98
C THR A 139 16.61 -37.87 6.68
N VAL A 140 16.34 -36.59 6.49
CA VAL A 140 17.09 -35.48 7.12
C VAL A 140 16.86 -35.49 8.63
N ARG A 141 15.61 -35.63 9.08
CA ARG A 141 15.28 -35.74 10.51
C ARG A 141 15.98 -36.93 11.16
N GLY A 142 15.89 -38.13 10.55
CA GLY A 142 16.54 -39.34 11.06
C GLY A 142 18.07 -39.24 11.10
N ALA A 143 18.68 -38.57 10.10
CA ALA A 143 20.13 -38.33 10.08
C ALA A 143 20.59 -37.33 11.13
N CYS A 144 19.75 -36.32 11.45
CA CYS A 144 20.00 -35.37 12.52
C CYS A 144 19.88 -36.03 13.91
N GLU A 145 18.82 -36.82 14.14
CA GLU A 145 18.62 -37.58 15.38
C GLU A 145 19.72 -38.64 15.64
N ALA A 146 20.22 -39.26 14.57
CA ALA A 146 21.34 -40.18 14.61
C ALA A 146 22.72 -39.49 14.81
N GLY A 147 22.76 -38.13 14.78
CA GLY A 147 24.00 -37.36 14.89
C GLY A 147 24.92 -37.47 13.67
N ILE A 148 24.39 -37.93 12.53
CA ILE A 148 25.14 -38.08 11.28
C ILE A 148 25.38 -36.73 10.64
N ILE A 149 24.34 -35.84 10.68
CA ILE A 149 24.40 -34.49 10.14
C ILE A 149 24.24 -33.51 11.31
N PRO A 150 25.25 -32.69 11.64
CA PRO A 150 25.11 -31.65 12.64
C PRO A 150 24.21 -30.52 12.13
N LYS A 151 23.41 -29.90 13.03
CA LYS A 151 22.47 -28.83 12.76
C LYS A 151 23.16 -27.65 12.06
N GLU A 152 24.38 -27.32 12.45
CA GLU A 152 25.16 -26.21 11.88
C GLU A 152 25.36 -26.37 10.35
N LYS A 153 25.51 -27.60 9.87
CA LYS A 153 25.66 -27.88 8.43
C LYS A 153 24.33 -27.70 7.67
N LEU A 154 23.20 -27.97 8.30
CA LEU A 154 21.88 -27.75 7.70
C LEU A 154 21.60 -26.25 7.57
N VAL A 155 21.94 -25.46 8.59
CA VAL A 155 21.85 -24.01 8.57
C VAL A 155 22.79 -23.39 7.52
N GLU A 156 24.03 -23.91 7.41
CA GLU A 156 24.99 -23.48 6.40
C GLU A 156 24.51 -23.80 4.97
N ALA A 157 23.95 -24.97 4.76
CA ALA A 157 23.38 -25.37 3.47
C ALA A 157 22.15 -24.52 3.10
N ALA A 158 21.29 -24.21 4.07
CA ALA A 158 20.14 -23.32 3.86
C ALA A 158 20.57 -21.90 3.46
N SER A 159 21.56 -21.33 4.16
CA SER A 159 22.11 -20.02 3.83
C SER A 159 22.81 -19.99 2.46
N ALA A 160 23.58 -21.04 2.12
CA ALA A 160 24.20 -21.16 0.81
C ALA A 160 23.17 -21.26 -0.36
N MET A 161 22.03 -21.91 -0.10
CA MET A 161 20.92 -21.96 -1.03
C MET A 161 20.33 -20.55 -1.27
N SER A 162 20.12 -19.76 -0.21
CA SER A 162 19.69 -18.38 -0.32
C SER A 162 20.68 -17.51 -1.11
N ASP A 163 21.97 -17.64 -0.82
CA ASP A 163 23.02 -16.88 -1.50
C ASP A 163 23.13 -17.23 -2.98
N SER A 164 22.87 -18.49 -3.34
CA SER A 164 22.87 -18.95 -4.74
C SER A 164 21.75 -18.32 -5.58
N MET A 165 20.66 -17.89 -4.95
CA MET A 165 19.53 -17.19 -5.59
C MET A 165 19.83 -15.71 -5.89
N GLY A 166 20.93 -15.16 -5.37
CA GLY A 166 21.40 -13.80 -5.63
C GLY A 166 20.48 -12.69 -5.13
N SER A 167 20.56 -11.52 -5.72
CA SER A 167 19.82 -10.31 -5.28
C SER A 167 18.27 -10.41 -5.41
N MET A 168 17.76 -11.38 -6.15
CA MET A 168 16.31 -11.69 -6.25
C MET A 168 15.88 -12.80 -5.28
N GLY A 169 16.83 -13.38 -4.51
CA GLY A 169 16.58 -14.52 -3.63
C GLY A 169 15.53 -14.23 -2.55
N GLY A 170 15.54 -13.04 -1.96
CA GLY A 170 14.60 -12.69 -0.89
C GLY A 170 13.13 -12.78 -1.29
N SER A 171 12.74 -12.24 -2.44
CA SER A 171 11.34 -12.30 -2.91
C SER A 171 10.94 -13.71 -3.36
N ILE A 172 11.85 -14.48 -3.96
CA ILE A 172 11.60 -15.87 -4.35
C ILE A 172 11.45 -16.75 -3.11
N VAL A 173 12.29 -16.56 -2.10
CA VAL A 173 12.21 -17.27 -0.82
C VAL A 173 10.87 -16.99 -0.15
N LYS A 174 10.46 -15.73 -0.01
CA LYS A 174 9.16 -15.36 0.58
C LYS A 174 7.98 -15.94 -0.19
N GLN A 175 8.02 -15.93 -1.51
CA GLN A 175 6.95 -16.51 -2.34
C GLN A 175 6.86 -18.04 -2.18
N ARG A 176 8.00 -18.74 -2.06
CA ARG A 176 8.03 -20.18 -1.77
C ARG A 176 7.57 -20.50 -0.35
N ALA A 177 7.97 -19.68 0.62
CA ALA A 177 7.54 -19.81 1.99
C ALA A 177 5.99 -19.71 2.11
N VAL A 178 5.35 -18.77 1.41
CA VAL A 178 3.89 -18.70 1.32
C VAL A 178 3.28 -20.00 0.74
N THR A 179 3.94 -20.62 -0.23
CA THR A 179 3.48 -21.91 -0.77
C THR A 179 3.54 -23.02 0.29
N TYR A 180 4.56 -23.01 1.15
CA TYR A 180 4.64 -23.92 2.30
C TYR A 180 3.48 -23.67 3.28
N VAL A 181 3.18 -22.41 3.61
CA VAL A 181 2.05 -22.07 4.47
C VAL A 181 0.71 -22.55 3.89
N GLN A 182 0.54 -22.49 2.55
CA GLN A 182 -0.66 -23.04 1.90
C GLN A 182 -0.80 -24.56 2.16
N GLN A 183 0.30 -25.31 2.00
CA GLN A 183 0.31 -26.75 2.26
C GLN A 183 0.07 -27.08 3.74
N GLU A 184 0.64 -26.28 4.63
CA GLU A 184 0.44 -26.40 6.07
C GLU A 184 -1.04 -26.20 6.46
N TYR A 185 -1.70 -25.18 5.89
CA TYR A 185 -3.14 -24.95 6.11
C TYR A 185 -4.01 -26.07 5.53
N GLU A 186 -3.68 -26.59 4.36
CA GLU A 186 -4.38 -27.77 3.80
C GLU A 186 -4.22 -28.99 4.70
N ALA A 187 -3.02 -29.24 5.25
CA ALA A 187 -2.74 -30.33 6.16
C ALA A 187 -3.50 -30.22 7.49
N GLN A 188 -3.76 -28.97 7.95
CA GLN A 188 -4.62 -28.69 9.10
C GLN A 188 -6.12 -28.78 8.76
N GLY A 189 -6.49 -28.97 7.49
CA GLY A 189 -7.89 -29.01 7.04
C GLY A 189 -8.52 -27.61 6.91
N ILE A 190 -7.73 -26.56 6.89
CA ILE A 190 -8.18 -25.18 6.67
C ILE A 190 -8.44 -24.98 5.17
N SER A 191 -9.62 -24.48 4.82
CA SER A 191 -9.98 -24.22 3.42
C SER A 191 -9.22 -22.97 2.91
N LEU A 192 -8.28 -23.14 2.00
CA LEU A 192 -7.57 -22.04 1.36
C LEU A 192 -8.53 -21.08 0.64
N THR A 193 -9.62 -21.61 0.09
CA THR A 193 -10.66 -20.77 -0.55
C THR A 193 -11.31 -19.81 0.44
N ASP A 194 -11.53 -20.24 1.68
CA ASP A 194 -12.15 -19.39 2.71
C ASP A 194 -11.15 -18.31 3.18
N VAL A 195 -9.88 -18.67 3.33
CA VAL A 195 -8.80 -17.71 3.65
C VAL A 195 -8.72 -16.64 2.54
N GLN A 196 -8.64 -17.07 1.30
CA GLN A 196 -8.59 -16.18 0.14
C GLN A 196 -9.82 -15.26 0.06
N ASN A 197 -11.02 -15.82 0.19
CA ASN A 197 -12.26 -15.05 0.13
C ASN A 197 -12.37 -14.04 1.28
N SER A 198 -11.94 -14.41 2.48
CA SER A 198 -11.90 -13.52 3.64
C SER A 198 -10.95 -12.34 3.40
N TYR A 199 -9.75 -12.61 2.87
CA TYR A 199 -8.79 -11.58 2.50
C TYR A 199 -9.34 -10.65 1.42
N LEU A 200 -9.83 -11.20 0.32
CA LEU A 200 -10.41 -10.44 -0.79
C LEU A 200 -11.61 -9.59 -0.36
N ALA A 201 -12.46 -10.12 0.52
CA ALA A 201 -13.60 -9.38 1.07
C ALA A 201 -13.13 -8.19 1.94
N SER A 202 -12.11 -8.41 2.80
CA SER A 202 -11.55 -7.36 3.65
C SER A 202 -10.90 -6.23 2.83
N MET A 203 -10.10 -6.60 1.81
CA MET A 203 -9.45 -5.64 0.91
C MET A 203 -10.45 -4.89 0.04
N SER A 204 -11.47 -5.59 -0.47
CA SER A 204 -12.57 -4.95 -1.22
C SER A 204 -13.33 -3.94 -0.36
N LEU A 205 -13.57 -4.25 0.91
CA LEU A 205 -14.23 -3.33 1.84
C LEU A 205 -13.37 -2.11 2.14
N LYS A 206 -12.04 -2.28 2.34
CA LYS A 206 -11.09 -1.17 2.51
C LYS A 206 -11.08 -0.26 1.27
N MET A 207 -11.01 -0.84 0.05
CA MET A 207 -11.07 -0.08 -1.21
C MET A 207 -12.39 0.68 -1.35
N PHE A 208 -13.52 0.03 -1.05
CA PHE A 208 -14.83 0.69 -1.08
C PHE A 208 -14.89 1.87 -0.11
N GLY A 209 -14.35 1.70 1.09
CA GLY A 209 -14.22 2.77 2.09
C GLY A 209 -13.40 3.97 1.56
N LEU A 210 -12.26 3.70 0.92
CA LEU A 210 -11.42 4.75 0.31
C LEU A 210 -12.15 5.47 -0.84
N CYS A 211 -12.84 4.72 -1.71
CA CYS A 211 -13.65 5.31 -2.77
C CYS A 211 -14.76 6.22 -2.19
N ALA A 212 -15.40 5.80 -1.11
CA ALA A 212 -16.42 6.62 -0.43
C ALA A 212 -15.82 7.90 0.16
N VAL A 213 -14.64 7.83 0.77
CA VAL A 213 -13.91 8.99 1.29
C VAL A 213 -13.54 9.96 0.17
N SER A 214 -12.97 9.45 -0.93
CA SER A 214 -12.62 10.28 -2.10
C SER A 214 -13.86 10.93 -2.71
N LEU A 215 -14.96 10.20 -2.87
CA LEU A 215 -16.23 10.71 -3.37
C LEU A 215 -16.74 11.87 -2.52
N VAL A 216 -16.82 11.69 -1.22
CA VAL A 216 -17.30 12.72 -0.28
C VAL A 216 -16.38 13.95 -0.31
N ALA A 217 -15.06 13.75 -0.27
CA ALA A 217 -14.08 14.81 -0.34
C ALA A 217 -14.21 15.63 -1.64
N THR A 218 -14.39 14.95 -2.77
CA THR A 218 -14.56 15.59 -4.10
C THR A 218 -15.87 16.39 -4.17
N ILE A 219 -16.98 15.86 -3.66
CA ILE A 219 -18.26 16.56 -3.61
C ILE A 219 -18.14 17.82 -2.73
N LEU A 220 -17.54 17.70 -1.54
CA LEU A 220 -17.34 18.82 -0.64
C LEU A 220 -16.41 19.89 -1.25
N THR A 221 -15.34 19.48 -1.92
CA THR A 221 -14.45 20.40 -2.65
C THR A 221 -15.23 21.16 -3.72
N GLY A 222 -16.08 20.48 -4.48
CA GLY A 222 -16.96 21.10 -5.47
C GLY A 222 -17.94 22.10 -4.86
N ALA A 223 -18.54 21.77 -3.73
CA ALA A 223 -19.45 22.65 -3.00
C ALA A 223 -18.73 23.90 -2.47
N VAL A 224 -17.56 23.74 -1.85
CA VAL A 224 -16.75 24.87 -1.35
C VAL A 224 -16.29 25.76 -2.51
N ALA A 225 -15.82 25.18 -3.61
CA ALA A 225 -15.40 25.91 -4.79
C ALA A 225 -16.55 26.72 -5.41
N SER A 226 -17.71 26.11 -5.58
CA SER A 226 -18.91 26.77 -6.13
C SER A 226 -19.41 27.87 -5.21
N HIS A 227 -19.51 27.63 -3.91
CA HIS A 227 -19.91 28.64 -2.92
C HIS A 227 -18.97 29.84 -2.92
N THR A 228 -17.67 29.59 -2.93
CA THR A 228 -16.64 30.65 -2.97
C THR A 228 -16.73 31.46 -4.25
N ALA A 229 -16.87 30.82 -5.40
CA ALA A 229 -17.00 31.50 -6.69
C ALA A 229 -18.29 32.34 -6.77
N CYS A 230 -19.43 31.85 -6.27
CA CYS A 230 -20.68 32.60 -6.19
C CYS A 230 -20.56 33.81 -5.28
N THR A 231 -19.87 33.69 -4.15
CA THR A 231 -19.67 34.81 -3.21
C THR A 231 -18.78 35.89 -3.83
N ILE A 232 -17.69 35.50 -4.50
CA ILE A 232 -16.83 36.43 -5.24
C ILE A 232 -17.62 37.13 -6.35
N ALA A 233 -18.43 36.41 -7.12
CA ALA A 233 -19.24 36.97 -8.19
C ALA A 233 -20.29 37.99 -7.62
N ARG A 234 -20.92 37.67 -6.49
CA ARG A 234 -21.81 38.56 -5.79
C ARG A 234 -21.13 39.87 -5.38
N ASP A 235 -19.96 39.77 -4.77
CA ASP A 235 -19.20 40.91 -4.29
C ASP A 235 -18.70 41.79 -5.46
N LEU A 236 -18.30 41.17 -6.58
CA LEU A 236 -17.94 41.88 -7.80
C LEU A 236 -19.12 42.61 -8.40
N ARG A 237 -20.31 42.00 -8.49
CA ARG A 237 -21.53 42.66 -8.98
C ARG A 237 -21.84 43.86 -8.13
N ARG A 238 -21.81 43.72 -6.81
CA ARG A 238 -22.08 44.85 -5.87
C ARG A 238 -21.08 45.98 -6.08
N GLN A 239 -19.77 45.68 -6.13
CA GLN A 239 -18.74 46.71 -6.32
C GLN A 239 -18.87 47.40 -7.68
N THR A 240 -19.20 46.66 -8.73
CA THR A 240 -19.39 47.24 -10.07
C THR A 240 -20.60 48.10 -10.12
N PHE A 241 -21.72 47.65 -9.54
CA PHE A 241 -22.96 48.44 -9.46
C PHE A 241 -22.75 49.74 -8.67
N ASP A 242 -22.15 49.63 -7.47
CA ASP A 242 -21.87 50.81 -6.62
C ASP A 242 -21.00 51.85 -7.37
N ARG A 243 -20.02 51.42 -8.14
CA ARG A 243 -19.18 52.30 -8.97
C ARG A 243 -19.95 52.96 -10.08
N VAL A 244 -20.78 52.22 -10.81
CA VAL A 244 -21.57 52.72 -11.92
C VAL A 244 -22.59 53.76 -11.44
N MET A 245 -23.19 53.57 -10.24
CA MET A 245 -24.10 54.52 -9.64
C MET A 245 -23.44 55.85 -9.23
N HIS A 246 -22.14 55.88 -9.05
CA HIS A 246 -21.38 57.10 -8.73
C HIS A 246 -20.76 57.76 -9.97
N PHE A 247 -21.03 57.28 -11.19
CA PHE A 247 -20.55 57.90 -12.42
C PHE A 247 -21.24 59.26 -12.64
N SER A 248 -20.43 60.24 -13.04
CA SER A 248 -20.94 61.52 -13.53
C SER A 248 -21.65 61.36 -14.91
N PRO A 249 -22.53 62.27 -15.31
CA PRO A 249 -23.16 62.22 -16.64
C PRO A 249 -22.16 62.14 -17.83
N ALA A 250 -21.01 62.81 -17.66
CA ALA A 250 -19.92 62.79 -18.65
C ALA A 250 -19.21 61.43 -18.74
N GLU A 251 -19.13 60.65 -17.62
CA GLU A 251 -18.55 59.33 -17.59
C GLU A 251 -19.52 58.27 -18.14
N VAL A 252 -20.81 58.38 -17.82
CA VAL A 252 -21.86 57.50 -18.39
C VAL A 252 -21.90 57.64 -19.91
N GLY A 253 -21.73 58.86 -20.45
CA GLY A 253 -21.69 59.10 -21.87
C GLY A 253 -20.50 58.44 -22.62
N LYS A 254 -19.41 58.10 -21.92
CA LYS A 254 -18.26 57.42 -22.48
C LYS A 254 -18.44 55.92 -22.64
N PHE A 255 -19.40 55.32 -21.93
CA PHE A 255 -19.69 53.89 -22.01
C PHE A 255 -21.11 53.70 -22.59
N SER A 256 -21.27 52.73 -23.52
CA SER A 256 -22.60 52.33 -23.95
C SER A 256 -23.33 51.56 -22.82
N GLN A 257 -24.62 51.75 -22.66
CA GLN A 257 -25.45 51.01 -21.71
C GLN A 257 -25.32 49.50 -21.89
N ALA A 258 -25.29 49.03 -23.13
CA ALA A 258 -25.10 47.63 -23.47
C ALA A 258 -23.77 47.09 -22.95
N SER A 259 -22.68 47.85 -23.06
CA SER A 259 -21.36 47.46 -22.53
C SER A 259 -21.34 47.33 -20.99
N LEU A 260 -22.02 48.25 -20.29
CA LEU A 260 -22.11 48.20 -18.86
C LEU A 260 -22.94 47.00 -18.37
N ILE A 261 -24.04 46.70 -19.04
CA ILE A 261 -24.89 45.54 -18.77
C ILE A 261 -24.07 44.23 -18.97
N THR A 262 -23.37 44.09 -20.09
CA THR A 262 -22.56 42.90 -20.39
C THR A 262 -21.48 42.69 -19.35
N ARG A 263 -20.81 43.74 -18.89
CA ARG A 263 -19.79 43.66 -17.82
C ARG A 263 -20.38 43.23 -16.49
N CYS A 264 -21.56 43.73 -16.13
CA CYS A 264 -22.21 43.36 -14.88
C CYS A 264 -22.81 41.96 -14.87
N THR A 265 -23.08 41.37 -16.04
CA THR A 265 -23.72 40.06 -16.18
C THR A 265 -22.69 39.02 -16.67
N ASN A 266 -22.37 39.05 -17.97
CA ASN A 266 -21.59 38.01 -18.61
C ASN A 266 -20.12 37.92 -18.16
N ASP A 267 -19.42 39.07 -18.03
CA ASP A 267 -18.01 39.07 -17.65
C ASP A 267 -17.84 38.54 -16.23
N ILE A 268 -18.74 38.94 -15.30
CA ILE A 268 -18.71 38.43 -13.92
C ILE A 268 -19.05 36.94 -13.87
N GLN A 269 -19.96 36.45 -14.73
CA GLN A 269 -20.26 35.03 -14.82
C GLN A 269 -19.07 34.22 -15.33
N GLN A 270 -18.31 34.74 -16.28
CA GLN A 270 -17.06 34.12 -16.75
C GLN A 270 -16.02 34.05 -15.63
N ILE A 271 -15.87 35.13 -14.82
CA ILE A 271 -14.98 35.13 -13.65
C ILE A 271 -15.44 34.07 -12.64
N GLN A 272 -16.74 33.94 -12.40
CA GLN A 272 -17.28 32.91 -11.51
C GLN A 272 -16.90 31.50 -12.00
N MET A 273 -17.11 31.17 -13.26
CA MET A 273 -16.75 29.88 -13.86
C MET A 273 -15.23 29.64 -13.79
N ALA A 274 -14.43 30.65 -14.15
CA ALA A 274 -12.97 30.56 -14.07
C ALA A 274 -12.48 30.31 -12.64
N THR A 275 -13.09 30.97 -11.63
CA THR A 275 -12.77 30.76 -10.22
C THR A 275 -13.10 29.33 -9.79
N THR A 276 -14.24 28.79 -10.18
CA THR A 276 -14.62 27.40 -9.86
C THR A 276 -13.62 26.41 -10.46
N LEU A 277 -13.27 26.58 -11.75
CA LEU A 277 -12.28 25.74 -12.43
C LEU A 277 -10.89 25.86 -11.81
N PHE A 278 -10.48 27.06 -11.42
CA PHE A 278 -9.21 27.29 -10.78
C PHE A 278 -9.08 26.50 -9.47
N ILE A 279 -10.08 26.55 -8.59
CA ILE A 279 -10.07 25.83 -7.32
C ILE A 279 -10.09 24.31 -7.57
N ARG A 280 -10.88 23.82 -8.52
CA ARG A 280 -11.05 22.38 -8.76
C ARG A 280 -9.91 21.74 -9.55
N MET A 281 -9.35 22.41 -10.55
CA MET A 281 -8.37 21.83 -11.47
C MET A 281 -6.96 22.34 -11.25
N VAL A 282 -6.78 23.68 -11.16
CA VAL A 282 -5.45 24.28 -11.08
C VAL A 282 -4.79 24.03 -9.73
N LEU A 283 -5.57 23.97 -8.65
CA LEU A 283 -5.03 23.60 -7.32
C LEU A 283 -4.81 22.10 -7.17
N MET A 284 -5.65 21.26 -7.80
CA MET A 284 -5.55 19.81 -7.67
C MET A 284 -4.25 19.27 -8.30
N ALA A 285 -3.86 19.74 -9.47
CA ALA A 285 -2.70 19.20 -10.19
C ALA A 285 -1.37 19.28 -9.41
N PRO A 286 -0.94 20.45 -8.87
CA PRO A 286 0.30 20.52 -8.09
C PRO A 286 0.20 19.76 -6.76
N ILE A 287 -0.97 19.74 -6.11
CA ILE A 287 -1.16 18.99 -4.87
C ILE A 287 -1.01 17.50 -5.13
N MET A 288 -1.65 16.97 -6.18
CA MET A 288 -1.54 15.57 -6.57
C MET A 288 -0.08 15.20 -6.90
N GLY A 289 0.63 16.08 -7.61
CA GLY A 289 2.06 15.87 -7.91
C GLY A 289 2.92 15.78 -6.65
N VAL A 290 2.73 16.69 -5.70
CA VAL A 290 3.47 16.68 -4.43
C VAL A 290 3.16 15.42 -3.62
N VAL A 291 1.88 15.05 -3.47
CA VAL A 291 1.46 13.85 -2.73
C VAL A 291 2.01 12.58 -3.38
N ALA A 292 2.00 12.49 -4.72
CA ALA A 292 2.55 11.35 -5.46
C ALA A 292 4.07 11.22 -5.22
N VAL A 293 4.82 12.32 -5.32
CA VAL A 293 6.27 12.33 -5.05
C VAL A 293 6.56 11.91 -3.60
N MET A 294 5.83 12.45 -2.63
CA MET A 294 5.99 12.06 -1.22
C MET A 294 5.73 10.57 -1.00
N ARG A 295 4.75 9.99 -1.68
CA ARG A 295 4.47 8.55 -1.61
C ARG A 295 5.60 7.71 -2.16
N VAL A 296 6.10 8.02 -3.35
CA VAL A 296 7.21 7.28 -3.96
C VAL A 296 8.46 7.32 -3.07
N LEU A 297 8.77 8.50 -2.46
CA LEU A 297 9.88 8.62 -1.51
C LEU A 297 9.67 7.82 -0.22
N ALA A 298 8.43 7.67 0.23
CA ALA A 298 8.12 6.90 1.44
C ALA A 298 8.19 5.38 1.22
N THR A 299 8.08 4.90 -0.01
CA THR A 299 8.05 3.46 -0.32
C THR A 299 9.46 2.83 -0.43
N HIS A 300 10.54 3.62 -0.38
CA HIS A 300 11.95 3.18 -0.41
C HIS A 300 12.28 2.10 -1.46
N THR A 301 11.60 2.08 -2.58
CA THR A 301 11.69 1.03 -3.61
C THR A 301 12.94 1.09 -4.50
N GLY A 302 13.89 1.99 -4.22
CA GLY A 302 15.06 2.20 -5.10
C GLY A 302 14.72 2.82 -6.47
N LEU A 303 13.45 3.12 -6.72
CA LEU A 303 12.94 3.73 -7.97
C LEU A 303 12.94 5.26 -7.93
N GLU A 304 13.75 5.86 -7.07
CA GLU A 304 13.83 7.34 -6.91
C GLU A 304 14.17 8.07 -8.21
N TRP A 305 14.87 7.41 -9.14
CA TRP A 305 15.17 7.94 -10.47
C TRP A 305 13.92 8.21 -11.32
N THR A 306 12.81 7.49 -11.06
CA THR A 306 11.54 7.68 -11.79
C THR A 306 10.93 9.05 -11.51
N ILE A 307 11.19 9.63 -10.32
CA ILE A 307 10.79 10.98 -9.96
C ILE A 307 11.47 12.00 -10.89
N GLY A 308 12.77 11.80 -11.14
CA GLY A 308 13.52 12.65 -12.06
C GLY A 308 12.92 12.63 -13.48
N VAL A 309 12.55 11.46 -13.97
CA VAL A 309 11.90 11.31 -15.28
C VAL A 309 10.51 11.97 -15.29
N ALA A 310 9.70 11.77 -14.26
CA ALA A 310 8.36 12.36 -14.17
C ALA A 310 8.36 13.90 -14.06
N VAL A 311 9.42 14.49 -13.49
CA VAL A 311 9.58 15.96 -13.41
C VAL A 311 10.03 16.56 -14.75
N ILE A 312 10.75 15.79 -15.58
CA ILE A 312 11.23 16.22 -16.90
C ILE A 312 10.15 16.09 -17.98
N ALA A 313 9.26 15.11 -17.87
CA ALA A 313 8.15 14.87 -18.81
C ALA A 313 7.00 15.87 -18.59
#